data_967af3b045491e7cef6f313b3b77ad1b
#
_entry.id   967af3b045491e7cef6f313b3b77ad1b
#
_cell.length_a   1.000
_cell.length_b   1.000
_cell.length_c   1.000
_cell.angle_alpha   90.00
_cell.angle_beta   90.00
_cell.angle_gamma   90.00
#
_symmetry.space_group_name_H-M   'P 1'
#
loop_
_entity.id
_entity.type
_entity.pdbx_description
1 polymer ?
#
loop_
_entity_poly.entity_id
_entity_poly.type
_entity_poly.pdbx_seq_one_letter_code
_entity_poly.pdbx_strand_id
1 'polypeptide(L)'
;MEFKEYSKAVMAWVDGADPAWRQERDAYAGNKGRSAASSGDARYRDWELLRFWFRGVERFAPWVRRIHFVTWGHLPEWLDTANPKLAVVNHRDFIPQEYLPTFSANPIELNFHRIQG
;
A
#
# COMPACT_ATOMS: atom_id res chain seq x y z
N MET A 1 -0.10 -30.95 1.42
CA MET A 1 -0.33 -29.64 2.01
C MET A 1 -1.03 -28.74 1.00
N GLU A 2 -2.12 -28.19 1.41
CA GLU A 2 -2.87 -27.24 0.57
C GLU A 2 -2.27 -25.87 0.70
N PHE A 3 -1.51 -25.42 -0.28
CA PHE A 3 -0.95 -24.06 -0.29
C PHE A 3 -2.02 -22.99 -0.25
N LYS A 4 -3.21 -23.29 -0.76
CA LYS A 4 -4.33 -22.35 -0.86
C LYS A 4 -4.79 -21.81 0.49
N GLU A 5 -4.70 -22.61 1.54
CA GLU A 5 -5.13 -22.19 2.88
C GLU A 5 -4.29 -21.07 3.45
N TYR A 6 -3.06 -20.93 2.99
CA TYR A 6 -2.11 -19.95 3.50
C TYR A 6 -1.79 -18.88 2.49
N SER A 7 -2.48 -18.88 1.35
CA SER A 7 -2.20 -17.94 0.27
C SER A 7 -2.68 -16.54 0.62
N LYS A 8 -1.77 -15.59 0.56
CA LYS A 8 -2.05 -14.17 0.80
C LYS A 8 -1.43 -13.34 -0.30
N ALA A 9 -2.06 -12.22 -0.61
CA ALA A 9 -1.47 -11.20 -1.47
C ALA A 9 -1.39 -9.91 -0.67
N VAL A 10 -0.34 -9.14 -0.90
CA VAL A 10 -0.15 -7.85 -0.25
C VAL A 10 0.04 -6.81 -1.35
N MET A 11 -0.78 -5.76 -1.30
CA MET A 11 -0.69 -4.63 -2.21
C MET A 11 -0.53 -3.35 -1.40
N ALA A 12 0.56 -2.64 -1.58
CA ALA A 12 0.79 -1.34 -0.95
C ALA A 12 0.45 -0.22 -1.93
N TRP A 13 -0.33 0.74 -1.48
CA TRP A 13 -0.76 1.85 -2.33
C TRP A 13 -1.01 3.10 -1.49
N VAL A 14 -0.62 4.25 -2.03
CA VAL A 14 -1.00 5.56 -1.50
C VAL A 14 -1.52 6.42 -2.64
N ASP A 15 -2.43 7.33 -2.31
CA ASP A 15 -2.93 8.27 -3.30
C ASP A 15 -1.94 9.43 -3.46
N GLY A 16 -1.08 9.33 -4.47
CA GLY A 16 -0.09 10.36 -4.77
C GLY A 16 -0.69 11.67 -5.29
N ALA A 17 -1.99 11.68 -5.59
CA ALA A 17 -2.70 12.88 -6.03
C ALA A 17 -3.33 13.65 -4.87
N ASP A 18 -3.38 13.09 -3.66
CA ASP A 18 -3.94 13.76 -2.49
C ASP A 18 -3.08 14.98 -2.13
N PRO A 19 -3.65 16.20 -2.18
CA PRO A 19 -2.89 17.43 -1.89
C PRO A 19 -2.29 17.47 -0.49
N ALA A 20 -3.01 16.99 0.51
CA ALA A 20 -2.53 16.95 1.89
C ALA A 20 -1.32 16.02 2.04
N TRP A 21 -1.40 14.85 1.42
CA TRP A 21 -0.29 13.89 1.42
C TRP A 21 0.93 14.44 0.70
N ARG A 22 0.72 15.08 -0.45
CA ARG A 22 1.83 15.68 -1.23
C ARG A 22 2.52 16.78 -0.45
N GLN A 23 1.75 17.61 0.23
CA GLN A 23 2.30 18.70 1.06
C GLN A 23 3.16 18.15 2.19
N GLU A 24 2.69 17.13 2.87
CA GLU A 24 3.41 16.45 3.94
C GLU A 24 4.70 15.81 3.42
N ARG A 25 4.61 15.12 2.27
CA ARG A 25 5.77 14.52 1.60
C ARG A 25 6.82 15.58 1.28
N ASP A 26 6.43 16.69 0.69
CA ASP A 26 7.35 17.74 0.24
C ASP A 26 8.05 18.39 1.43
N ALA A 27 7.33 18.65 2.50
CA ALA A 27 7.90 19.19 3.73
C ALA A 27 8.93 18.23 4.33
N TYR A 28 8.61 16.95 4.33
CA TYR A 28 9.49 15.91 4.87
C TYR A 28 10.74 15.72 4.01
N ALA A 29 10.59 15.74 2.69
CA ALA A 29 11.71 15.61 1.74
C ALA A 29 12.65 16.81 1.82
N GLY A 30 12.10 18.01 1.95
CA GLY A 30 12.91 19.23 2.09
C GLY A 30 13.80 19.21 3.32
N ASN A 31 13.29 18.64 4.42
CA ASN A 31 14.03 18.53 5.66
C ASN A 31 15.07 17.40 5.66
N LYS A 32 14.91 16.40 4.79
CA LYS A 32 15.77 15.21 4.76
C LYS A 32 16.80 15.22 3.62
N GLY A 33 16.76 16.23 2.75
CA GLY A 33 17.70 16.32 1.63
C GLY A 33 17.57 15.17 0.63
N ARG A 34 16.41 14.58 0.48
CA ARG A 34 16.17 13.47 -0.44
C ARG A 34 16.29 13.93 -1.89
N SER A 35 16.81 13.03 -2.73
CA SER A 35 16.88 13.29 -4.16
C SER A 35 15.48 13.30 -4.78
N ALA A 36 15.32 14.03 -5.90
CA ALA A 36 14.08 14.05 -6.65
C ALA A 36 13.69 12.65 -7.14
N ALA A 37 14.67 11.79 -7.41
CA ALA A 37 14.44 10.42 -7.85
C ALA A 37 13.74 9.57 -6.78
N SER A 38 14.01 9.83 -5.49
CA SER A 38 13.43 9.07 -4.40
C SER A 38 12.12 9.63 -3.87
N SER A 39 11.82 10.92 -4.14
CA SER A 39 10.63 11.59 -3.62
C SER A 39 9.81 12.32 -4.69
N GLY A 40 10.20 12.23 -5.96
CA GLY A 40 9.52 12.93 -7.05
C GLY A 40 8.14 12.36 -7.38
N ASP A 41 7.32 13.16 -8.03
CA ASP A 41 5.93 12.81 -8.37
C ASP A 41 5.83 11.54 -9.23
N ALA A 42 6.83 11.28 -10.06
CA ALA A 42 6.83 10.11 -10.94
C ALA A 42 6.79 8.79 -10.15
N ARG A 43 7.35 8.76 -8.93
CA ARG A 43 7.33 7.56 -8.09
C ARG A 43 5.94 7.21 -7.59
N TYR A 44 5.08 8.21 -7.46
CA TYR A 44 3.76 8.07 -6.86
C TYR A 44 2.65 8.23 -7.89
N ARG A 45 3.02 8.20 -9.19
CA ARG A 45 2.05 8.34 -10.25
C ARG A 45 1.12 7.13 -10.27
N ASP A 46 -0.18 7.42 -10.21
CA ASP A 46 -1.20 6.41 -10.35
C ASP A 46 -1.64 6.36 -11.82
N TRP A 47 -1.33 5.25 -12.48
CA TRP A 47 -1.73 4.98 -13.85
C TRP A 47 -3.12 4.33 -13.93
N GLU A 48 -3.87 4.37 -12.83
CA GLU A 48 -5.17 3.69 -12.70
C GLU A 48 -5.07 2.17 -12.91
N LEU A 49 -3.89 1.62 -12.60
CA LEU A 49 -3.62 0.20 -12.77
C LEU A 49 -4.08 -0.65 -11.59
N LEU A 50 -4.37 -0.04 -10.45
CA LEU A 50 -4.74 -0.75 -9.23
C LEU A 50 -5.98 -1.62 -9.44
N ARG A 51 -6.96 -1.09 -10.14
CA ARG A 51 -8.19 -1.81 -10.49
C ARG A 51 -7.90 -3.07 -11.29
N PHE A 52 -6.96 -3.00 -12.20
CA PHE A 52 -6.54 -4.14 -13.01
C PHE A 52 -5.77 -5.17 -12.20
N TRP A 53 -5.02 -4.72 -11.19
CA TRP A 53 -4.33 -5.64 -10.28
C TRP A 53 -5.34 -6.53 -9.55
N PHE A 54 -6.41 -5.96 -9.00
CA PHE A 54 -7.45 -6.73 -8.32
C PHE A 54 -8.13 -7.72 -9.27
N ARG A 55 -8.43 -7.28 -10.49
CA ARG A 55 -9.01 -8.15 -11.51
C ARG A 55 -8.05 -9.28 -11.88
N GLY A 56 -6.77 -8.98 -11.94
CA GLY A 56 -5.73 -9.97 -12.21
C GLY A 56 -5.67 -11.05 -11.15
N VAL A 57 -5.74 -10.68 -9.89
CA VAL A 57 -5.76 -11.64 -8.77
C VAL A 57 -7.00 -12.52 -8.88
N GLU A 58 -8.16 -11.93 -9.12
CA GLU A 58 -9.41 -12.68 -9.25
C GLU A 58 -9.35 -13.70 -10.39
N ARG A 59 -8.80 -13.31 -11.52
CA ARG A 59 -8.77 -14.16 -12.72
C ARG A 59 -7.64 -15.18 -12.72
N PHE A 60 -6.44 -14.76 -12.32
CA PHE A 60 -5.22 -15.57 -12.48
C PHE A 60 -4.73 -16.20 -11.18
N ALA A 61 -5.20 -15.71 -10.03
CA ALA A 61 -4.80 -16.22 -8.74
C ALA A 61 -6.02 -16.39 -7.80
N PRO A 62 -7.09 -17.09 -8.26
CA PRO A 62 -8.32 -17.24 -7.46
C PRO A 62 -8.10 -18.02 -6.17
N TRP A 63 -6.98 -18.74 -6.06
CA TRP A 63 -6.62 -19.48 -4.84
C TRP A 63 -6.13 -18.59 -3.71
N VAL A 64 -5.87 -17.30 -3.97
CA VAL A 64 -5.48 -16.35 -2.92
C VAL A 64 -6.63 -16.20 -1.94
N ARG A 65 -6.38 -16.53 -0.68
CA ARG A 65 -7.40 -16.52 0.36
C ARG A 65 -7.71 -15.11 0.86
N ARG A 66 -6.67 -14.27 0.98
CA ARG A 66 -6.82 -12.94 1.55
C ARG A 66 -5.89 -11.96 0.86
N ILE A 67 -6.41 -10.77 0.62
CA ILE A 67 -5.65 -9.64 0.08
C ILE A 67 -5.51 -8.60 1.19
N HIS A 68 -4.28 -8.29 1.55
CA HIS A 68 -3.96 -7.20 2.48
C HIS A 68 -3.66 -5.95 1.67
N PHE A 69 -4.57 -4.98 1.73
CA PHE A 69 -4.42 -3.70 1.06
C PHE A 69 -3.81 -2.71 2.04
N VAL A 70 -2.55 -2.39 1.83
CA VAL A 70 -1.74 -1.57 2.74
C VAL A 70 -1.74 -0.13 2.25
N THR A 71 -2.19 0.79 3.09
CA THR A 71 -2.35 2.19 2.71
C THR A 71 -2.09 3.12 3.89
N TRP A 72 -1.89 4.40 3.61
CA TRP A 72 -1.79 5.47 4.61
C TRP A 72 -3.16 6.15 4.82
N GLY A 73 -4.22 5.34 4.88
CA GLY A 73 -5.59 5.82 5.05
C GLY A 73 -6.33 6.15 3.75
N HIS A 74 -5.67 6.03 2.60
CA HIS A 74 -6.30 6.27 1.30
C HIS A 74 -7.09 5.03 0.86
N LEU A 75 -8.34 5.23 0.43
CA LEU A 75 -9.17 4.16 -0.10
C LEU A 75 -9.79 4.61 -1.41
N PRO A 76 -9.56 3.87 -2.52
CA PRO A 76 -10.25 4.16 -3.77
C PRO A 76 -11.78 4.00 -3.59
N GLU A 77 -12.55 4.88 -4.21
CA GLU A 77 -14.01 4.87 -4.09
C GLU A 77 -14.64 3.56 -4.58
N TRP A 78 -14.04 2.96 -5.60
CA TRP A 78 -14.54 1.73 -6.20
C TRP A 78 -14.19 0.47 -5.40
N LEU A 79 -13.39 0.59 -4.35
CA LEU A 79 -12.93 -0.57 -3.56
C LEU A 79 -14.02 -1.03 -2.60
N ASP A 80 -14.42 -2.30 -2.74
CA ASP A 80 -15.41 -2.91 -1.84
C ASP A 80 -14.73 -3.37 -0.55
N THR A 81 -14.76 -2.53 0.46
CA THR A 81 -14.15 -2.81 1.75
C THR A 81 -14.94 -3.81 2.59
N ALA A 82 -16.17 -4.13 2.18
CA ALA A 82 -17.01 -5.12 2.85
C ALA A 82 -16.71 -6.56 2.41
N ASN A 83 -15.90 -6.73 1.34
CA ASN A 83 -15.54 -8.05 0.86
C ASN A 83 -14.66 -8.76 1.89
N PRO A 84 -15.05 -9.97 2.38
CA PRO A 84 -14.30 -10.67 3.43
C PRO A 84 -12.90 -11.11 3.00
N LYS A 85 -12.64 -11.17 1.70
CA LYS A 85 -11.31 -11.49 1.16
C LYS A 85 -10.34 -10.33 1.31
N LEU A 86 -10.84 -9.11 1.45
CA LEU A 86 -10.04 -7.89 1.55
C LEU A 86 -9.82 -7.50 3.01
N ALA A 87 -8.57 -7.27 3.38
CA ALA A 87 -8.22 -6.69 4.67
C ALA A 87 -7.46 -5.38 4.42
N VAL A 88 -8.04 -4.27 4.88
CA VAL A 88 -7.39 -2.96 4.79
C VAL A 88 -6.46 -2.79 5.98
N VAL A 89 -5.20 -2.46 5.71
CA VAL A 89 -4.15 -2.33 6.73
C VAL A 89 -3.53 -0.94 6.60
N ASN A 90 -3.58 -0.16 7.67
CA ASN A 90 -2.92 1.14 7.71
C ASN A 90 -1.45 0.96 8.08
N HIS A 91 -0.58 1.85 7.60
CA HIS A 91 0.83 1.84 7.96
C HIS A 91 1.03 1.82 9.48
N ARG A 92 0.18 2.51 10.23
CA ARG A 92 0.23 2.57 11.70
C ARG A 92 -0.03 1.23 12.36
N ASP A 93 -0.66 0.29 11.66
CA ASP A 93 -1.03 -1.01 12.23
C ASP A 93 0.15 -1.97 12.33
N PHE A 94 1.20 -1.76 11.54
CA PHE A 94 2.31 -2.72 11.50
C PHE A 94 3.70 -2.09 11.45
N ILE A 95 3.82 -0.80 11.11
CA ILE A 95 5.12 -0.12 11.06
C ILE A 95 5.37 0.59 12.40
N PRO A 96 6.55 0.41 13.02
CA PRO A 96 6.88 1.14 14.24
C PRO A 96 6.73 2.65 14.06
N GLN A 97 6.15 3.31 15.05
CA GLN A 97 5.80 4.73 14.98
C GLN A 97 7.01 5.63 14.66
N GLU A 98 8.20 5.24 15.07
CA GLU A 98 9.42 6.00 14.83
C GLU A 98 9.77 6.13 13.34
N TYR A 99 9.22 5.26 12.48
CA TYR A 99 9.43 5.28 11.04
C TYR A 99 8.29 5.93 10.27
N LEU A 100 7.30 6.48 10.97
CA LEU A 100 6.13 7.12 10.35
C LEU A 100 6.18 8.64 10.52
N PRO A 101 5.64 9.42 9.56
CA PRO A 101 5.16 8.95 8.25
C PRO A 101 6.31 8.52 7.36
N THR A 102 6.02 7.64 6.40
CA THR A 102 7.01 7.19 5.42
C THR A 102 6.54 7.48 4.01
N PHE A 103 7.46 7.98 3.19
CA PHE A 103 7.20 8.28 1.77
C PHE A 103 8.09 7.42 0.87
N SER A 104 8.54 6.29 1.42
CA SER A 104 9.34 5.30 0.72
C SER A 104 8.70 3.92 0.88
N ALA A 105 8.78 3.10 -0.17
CA ALA A 105 8.29 1.74 -0.12
C ALA A 105 9.09 0.84 0.83
N ASN A 106 10.38 1.15 1.03
CA ASN A 106 11.26 0.27 1.78
C ASN A 106 10.81 -0.01 3.22
N PRO A 107 10.48 1.00 4.07
CA PRO A 107 9.99 0.72 5.41
C PRO A 107 8.67 -0.06 5.40
N ILE A 108 7.82 0.17 4.40
CA ILE A 108 6.56 -0.53 4.26
C ILE A 108 6.81 -2.02 3.99
N GLU A 109 7.59 -2.32 2.97
CA GLU A 109 7.87 -3.70 2.55
C GLU A 109 8.67 -4.47 3.59
N LEU A 110 9.64 -3.85 4.23
CA LEU A 110 10.46 -4.48 5.27
C LEU A 110 9.66 -4.86 6.51
N ASN A 111 8.49 -4.26 6.71
CA ASN A 111 7.62 -4.54 7.85
C ASN A 111 6.41 -5.41 7.50
N PHE A 112 6.29 -5.89 6.27
CA PHE A 112 5.17 -6.75 5.87
C PHE A 112 5.00 -7.98 6.76
N HIS A 113 6.09 -8.52 7.30
CA HIS A 113 6.05 -9.67 8.19
C HIS A 113 5.28 -9.41 9.49
N ARG A 114 5.02 -8.15 9.82
CA ARG A 114 4.28 -7.75 11.02
C ARG A 114 2.77 -7.69 10.78
N ILE A 115 2.33 -7.82 9.53
CA ILE A 115 0.90 -7.83 9.20
C ILE A 115 0.30 -9.14 9.64
N GLN A 116 -0.75 -9.07 10.44
CA GLN A 116 -1.44 -10.25 10.97
C GLN A 116 -2.61 -10.65 10.06
N GLY A 117 -2.94 -11.93 10.11
CA GLY A 117 -4.02 -12.47 9.30
C GLY A 117 -3.56 -12.95 7.93
#